data_06987dda68976c539179d40d49a17a68
#
_entry.id   06987dda68976c539179d40d49a17a68
#
_cell.length_a   1.000
_cell.length_b   1.000
_cell.length_c   1.000
_cell.angle_alpha   90.00
_cell.angle_beta   90.00
_cell.angle_gamma   90.00
#
_symmetry.space_group_name_H-M   'P 1'
#
loop_
_entity.id
_entity.type
_entity.pdbx_description
1 polymer ?
#
loop_
_entity_poly.entity_id
_entity_poly.type
_entity_poly.pdbx_seq_one_letter_code
_entity_poly.pdbx_strand_id
1 'polypeptide(L)'
;FPIVFMMVQELPMDNGHYERPNGNVTKLLLVGWKREFEWTYELKELKRGEHHFKGLEFTCTDFFGWTIRKVAVNHPQLFLVYPKVSDVDVLPIGMQYEQGSSQSRYSLVKDTTMATGVREYIPGDRFSWIHWKSFAKNGELRTKEFEDRKSQNMFILIDRAVQKNFEQVIDYTASYINKTVKGNGDVSFLSAGDDRYFAPIIKTDKQFEKVLQHLVTVQPDAQFG
;
A
#
# COMPACT_ATOMS: atom_id res chain seq x y z
N PHE A 1 23.79 -46.93 -9.01
CA PHE A 1 24.22 -46.71 -7.63
C PHE A 1 23.12 -46.01 -6.87
N PRO A 2 22.78 -46.42 -5.64
CA PRO A 2 21.75 -45.72 -4.86
C PRO A 2 22.23 -44.30 -4.53
N ILE A 3 21.37 -43.31 -4.79
CA ILE A 3 21.57 -41.93 -4.35
C ILE A 3 21.36 -41.92 -2.85
N VAL A 4 22.36 -41.47 -2.08
CA VAL A 4 22.29 -41.45 -0.62
C VAL A 4 22.07 -40.02 -0.13
N PHE A 5 22.78 -39.06 -0.69
CA PHE A 5 22.69 -37.66 -0.31
C PHE A 5 22.18 -36.82 -1.47
N MET A 6 21.29 -35.96 -1.18
CA MET A 6 20.74 -34.96 -2.12
C MET A 6 20.82 -33.58 -1.50
N MET A 7 21.59 -32.72 -2.11
CA MET A 7 21.62 -31.31 -1.76
C MET A 7 20.65 -30.58 -2.67
N VAL A 8 19.74 -29.87 -2.08
CA VAL A 8 18.77 -29.02 -2.78
C VAL A 8 19.20 -27.57 -2.57
N GLN A 9 19.37 -26.85 -3.66
CA GLN A 9 19.74 -25.45 -3.64
C GLN A 9 18.80 -24.66 -4.52
N GLU A 10 18.37 -23.50 -4.08
CA GLU A 10 17.62 -22.58 -4.90
C GLU A 10 18.52 -21.94 -5.95
N LEU A 11 18.05 -21.91 -7.19
CA LEU A 11 18.75 -21.22 -8.28
C LEU A 11 18.76 -19.70 -7.98
N PRO A 12 19.90 -19.00 -8.21
CA PRO A 12 20.01 -17.59 -7.92
C PRO A 12 18.95 -16.79 -8.68
N MET A 13 18.32 -15.85 -7.98
CA MET A 13 17.42 -14.89 -8.60
C MET A 13 18.20 -13.90 -9.43
N ASP A 14 17.75 -13.62 -10.65
CA ASP A 14 18.39 -12.69 -11.57
C ASP A 14 17.77 -11.29 -11.46
N ASN A 15 17.67 -10.81 -10.25
CA ASN A 15 17.22 -9.46 -10.01
C ASN A 15 18.48 -8.63 -9.74
N GLY A 16 19.00 -7.94 -10.74
CA GLY A 16 20.26 -7.20 -10.71
C GLY A 16 20.49 -6.20 -9.58
N HIS A 17 19.63 -6.20 -8.56
CA HIS A 17 19.69 -5.26 -7.43
C HIS A 17 19.53 -5.90 -6.05
N TYR A 18 19.35 -7.21 -5.91
CA TYR A 18 19.17 -7.83 -4.61
C TYR A 18 20.06 -9.05 -4.40
N GLU A 19 21.17 -8.85 -3.70
CA GLU A 19 21.93 -9.93 -3.08
C GLU A 19 21.23 -10.31 -1.76
N ARG A 20 20.87 -11.57 -1.63
CA ARG A 20 20.28 -12.06 -0.38
C ARG A 20 21.33 -11.96 0.74
N PRO A 21 21.00 -11.36 1.90
CA PRO A 21 21.95 -11.24 3.01
C PRO A 21 22.47 -12.60 3.50
N ASN A 22 21.69 -13.67 3.31
CA ASN A 22 21.99 -15.03 3.81
C ASN A 22 22.38 -16.02 2.69
N GLY A 23 22.70 -15.57 1.47
CA GLY A 23 23.07 -16.44 0.36
C GLY A 23 21.90 -17.30 -0.16
N ASN A 24 22.23 -18.31 -0.99
CA ASN A 24 21.26 -19.25 -1.51
C ASN A 24 20.80 -20.23 -0.43
N VAL A 25 19.49 -20.46 -0.36
CA VAL A 25 18.95 -21.46 0.57
C VAL A 25 19.32 -22.84 0.09
N THR A 26 20.03 -23.57 0.95
CA THR A 26 20.55 -24.91 0.66
C THR A 26 20.14 -25.88 1.76
N LYS A 27 19.71 -27.07 1.38
CA LYS A 27 19.41 -28.17 2.32
C LYS A 27 20.02 -29.46 1.86
N LEU A 28 20.64 -30.17 2.79
CA LEU A 28 21.10 -31.54 2.58
C LEU A 28 20.02 -32.52 3.05
N LEU A 29 19.62 -33.43 2.17
CA LEU A 29 18.64 -34.47 2.43
C LEU A 29 19.29 -35.86 2.32
N LEU A 30 18.95 -36.71 3.27
CA LEU A 30 19.24 -38.15 3.20
C LEU A 30 18.08 -38.81 2.46
N VAL A 31 18.35 -39.30 1.24
CA VAL A 31 17.29 -39.84 0.36
C VAL A 31 16.84 -41.21 0.88
N GLY A 32 17.77 -42.09 1.18
CA GLY A 32 17.45 -43.44 1.65
C GLY A 32 16.44 -44.17 0.77
N TRP A 33 15.36 -44.68 1.40
CA TRP A 33 14.25 -45.38 0.73
C TRP A 33 13.03 -44.47 0.44
N LYS A 34 13.11 -43.18 0.83
CA LYS A 34 12.01 -42.21 0.62
C LYS A 34 11.97 -41.76 -0.83
N ARG A 35 10.75 -41.65 -1.39
CA ARG A 35 10.51 -41.22 -2.77
C ARG A 35 10.00 -39.77 -2.85
N GLU A 36 9.52 -39.24 -1.74
CA GLU A 36 8.95 -37.92 -1.64
C GLU A 36 9.58 -37.16 -0.49
N PHE A 37 9.88 -35.89 -0.71
CA PHE A 37 10.48 -34.98 0.28
C PHE A 37 9.73 -33.68 0.23
N GLU A 38 9.42 -33.18 1.41
CA GLU A 38 8.89 -31.86 1.62
C GLU A 38 9.93 -30.99 2.28
N TRP A 39 10.11 -29.81 1.77
CA TRP A 39 11.02 -28.83 2.33
C TRP A 39 10.36 -27.46 2.38
N THR A 40 10.13 -26.96 3.59
CA THR A 40 9.63 -25.64 3.87
C THR A 40 10.76 -24.77 4.39
N TYR A 41 10.90 -23.58 3.90
CA TYR A 41 11.85 -22.59 4.37
C TYR A 41 11.23 -21.19 4.36
N GLU A 42 11.73 -20.34 5.24
CA GLU A 42 11.30 -18.96 5.35
C GLU A 42 12.31 -18.03 4.69
N LEU A 43 11.82 -17.15 3.86
CA LEU A 43 12.59 -16.02 3.33
C LEU A 43 12.36 -14.82 4.23
N LYS A 44 13.43 -14.34 4.88
CA LYS A 44 13.37 -13.19 5.79
C LYS A 44 13.99 -11.97 5.12
N GLU A 45 13.53 -10.78 5.52
CA GLU A 45 14.11 -9.49 5.11
C GLU A 45 14.11 -9.26 3.59
N LEU A 46 13.10 -9.75 2.90
CA LEU A 46 12.92 -9.44 1.49
C LEU A 46 12.61 -7.96 1.33
N LYS A 47 13.37 -7.30 0.48
CA LYS A 47 13.09 -5.91 0.09
C LYS A 47 11.86 -5.86 -0.78
N ARG A 48 11.15 -4.74 -0.75
CA ARG A 48 10.05 -4.45 -1.66
C ARG A 48 10.49 -4.62 -3.11
N GLY A 49 9.63 -5.18 -3.91
CA GLY A 49 9.90 -5.36 -5.35
C GLY A 49 9.36 -6.67 -5.92
N GLU A 50 9.70 -6.90 -7.16
CA GLU A 50 9.41 -8.13 -7.88
C GLU A 50 10.54 -9.14 -7.66
N HIS A 51 10.18 -10.35 -7.23
CA HIS A 51 11.13 -11.42 -6.96
C HIS A 51 10.84 -12.60 -7.89
N HIS A 52 11.80 -12.92 -8.73
CA HIS A 52 11.71 -14.01 -9.69
C HIS A 52 12.42 -15.25 -9.14
N PHE A 53 11.63 -16.26 -8.78
CA PHE A 53 12.16 -17.58 -8.47
C PHE A 53 12.37 -18.35 -9.75
N LYS A 54 13.58 -18.84 -10.00
CA LYS A 54 13.92 -19.58 -11.24
C LYS A 54 13.67 -21.07 -11.12
N GLY A 55 13.87 -21.63 -9.95
CA GLY A 55 13.74 -23.07 -9.71
C GLY A 55 14.75 -23.57 -8.69
N LEU A 56 15.01 -24.88 -8.74
CA LEU A 56 15.88 -25.58 -7.80
C LEU A 56 16.98 -26.35 -8.55
N GLU A 57 18.17 -26.36 -8.00
CA GLU A 57 19.25 -27.26 -8.39
C GLU A 57 19.36 -28.40 -7.37
N PHE A 58 19.37 -29.61 -7.89
CA PHE A 58 19.56 -30.83 -7.11
C PHE A 58 20.95 -31.39 -7.40
N THR A 59 21.77 -31.53 -6.37
CA THR A 59 23.05 -32.22 -6.46
C THR A 59 22.93 -33.54 -5.72
N CYS A 60 22.99 -34.65 -6.46
CA CYS A 60 22.86 -35.99 -5.93
C CYS A 60 24.23 -36.66 -5.87
N THR A 61 24.53 -37.29 -4.76
CA THR A 61 25.81 -38.01 -4.55
C THR A 61 25.55 -39.42 -4.01
N ASP A 62 26.47 -40.32 -4.35
CA ASP A 62 26.54 -41.62 -3.71
C ASP A 62 27.16 -41.54 -2.29
N PHE A 63 27.24 -42.68 -1.60
CA PHE A 63 27.75 -42.74 -0.23
C PHE A 63 29.23 -42.30 -0.12
N PHE A 64 30.02 -42.56 -1.14
CA PHE A 64 31.46 -42.26 -1.15
C PHE A 64 31.78 -40.94 -1.84
N GLY A 65 30.80 -40.29 -2.43
CA GLY A 65 30.99 -39.04 -3.18
C GLY A 65 31.69 -39.22 -4.54
N TRP A 66 31.78 -40.45 -5.05
CA TRP A 66 32.44 -40.74 -6.33
C TRP A 66 31.58 -40.33 -7.53
N THR A 67 30.28 -40.40 -7.35
CA THR A 67 29.33 -39.99 -8.41
C THR A 67 28.56 -38.75 -7.98
N ILE A 68 28.73 -37.69 -8.74
CA ILE A 68 28.00 -36.44 -8.53
C ILE A 68 27.13 -36.18 -9.76
N ARG A 69 25.83 -36.02 -9.58
CA ARG A 69 24.90 -35.62 -10.62
C ARG A 69 24.17 -34.34 -10.22
N LYS A 70 24.18 -33.37 -11.12
CA LYS A 70 23.46 -32.12 -10.94
C LYS A 70 22.27 -32.07 -11.91
N VAL A 71 21.11 -31.71 -11.40
CA VAL A 71 19.88 -31.54 -12.17
C VAL A 71 19.23 -30.24 -11.76
N ALA A 72 19.08 -29.34 -12.70
CA ALA A 72 18.33 -28.10 -12.49
C ALA A 72 16.89 -28.29 -12.94
N VAL A 73 15.94 -27.98 -12.08
CA VAL A 73 14.52 -27.96 -12.38
C VAL A 73 14.07 -26.51 -12.44
N ASN A 74 13.80 -26.04 -13.64
CA ASN A 74 13.30 -24.70 -13.88
C ASN A 74 11.80 -24.65 -13.61
N HIS A 75 11.41 -23.86 -12.65
CA HIS A 75 10.01 -23.60 -12.30
C HIS A 75 9.85 -22.12 -11.97
N PRO A 76 9.80 -21.26 -13.00
CA PRO A 76 9.78 -19.83 -12.78
C PRO A 76 8.49 -19.42 -12.10
N GLN A 77 8.61 -18.67 -11.00
CA GLN A 77 7.51 -18.08 -10.28
C GLN A 77 7.85 -16.62 -9.96
N LEU A 78 6.86 -15.75 -10.09
CA LEU A 78 6.95 -14.35 -9.71
C LEU A 78 6.17 -14.15 -8.42
N PHE A 79 6.78 -13.52 -7.43
CA PHE A 79 6.08 -13.02 -6.26
C PHE A 79 6.45 -11.57 -5.99
N LEU A 80 5.45 -10.83 -5.52
CA LEU A 80 5.55 -9.41 -5.25
C LEU A 80 5.70 -9.20 -3.76
N VAL A 81 6.70 -8.44 -3.36
CA VAL A 81 6.86 -7.98 -1.98
C VAL A 81 6.35 -6.55 -1.90
N TYR A 82 5.22 -6.39 -1.24
CA TYR A 82 4.57 -5.11 -1.04
C TYR A 82 5.31 -4.25 -0.02
N PRO A 83 5.15 -2.90 -0.08
CA PRO A 83 5.63 -2.03 0.97
C PRO A 83 4.98 -2.39 2.32
N LYS A 84 5.73 -2.13 3.40
CA LYS A 84 5.26 -2.42 4.75
C LYS A 84 4.15 -1.45 5.12
N VAL A 85 2.96 -2.01 5.44
CA VAL A 85 1.83 -1.23 5.94
C VAL A 85 1.80 -1.36 7.46
N SER A 86 2.05 -0.25 8.15
CA SER A 86 1.98 -0.14 9.61
C SER A 86 0.87 0.82 10.02
N ASP A 87 0.44 0.76 11.28
CA ASP A 87 -0.47 1.77 11.81
C ASP A 87 0.35 3.05 12.07
N VAL A 88 -0.03 4.12 11.38
CA VAL A 88 0.61 5.44 11.49
C VAL A 88 -0.39 6.41 12.08
N ASP A 89 0.06 7.25 12.99
CA ASP A 89 -0.77 8.35 13.46
C ASP A 89 -0.88 9.40 12.37
N VAL A 90 -2.05 9.43 11.74
CA VAL A 90 -2.39 10.49 10.81
C VAL A 90 -2.69 11.73 11.65
N LEU A 91 -1.73 12.62 11.75
CA LEU A 91 -2.02 13.96 12.23
C LEU A 91 -3.04 14.57 11.27
N PRO A 92 -4.17 15.04 11.75
CA PRO A 92 -5.15 15.70 10.88
C PRO A 92 -4.47 16.93 10.26
N ILE A 93 -4.05 16.81 9.00
CA ILE A 93 -3.46 17.90 8.22
C ILE A 93 -4.57 18.90 7.88
N GLY A 94 -5.13 19.51 8.86
CA GLY A 94 -6.26 20.41 8.67
C GLY A 94 -6.47 21.37 9.80
N MET A 95 -5.63 21.33 10.82
CA MET A 95 -5.74 22.22 11.97
C MET A 95 -4.47 23.01 12.27
N GLN A 96 -3.70 23.37 11.26
CA GLN A 96 -2.94 24.61 11.39
C GLN A 96 -3.91 25.77 11.16
N TYR A 97 -4.66 26.09 12.20
CA TYR A 97 -5.17 27.45 12.34
C TYR A 97 -3.93 28.33 12.52
N GLU A 98 -3.38 28.83 11.43
CA GLU A 98 -2.57 30.03 11.51
C GLU A 98 -3.50 31.12 12.07
N GLN A 99 -3.34 31.42 13.34
CA GLN A 99 -3.82 32.65 13.96
C GLN A 99 -3.08 33.83 13.28
N GLY A 100 -3.52 34.19 12.10
CA GLY A 100 -2.96 35.28 11.32
C GLY A 100 -3.89 35.64 10.19
N SER A 101 -4.79 36.57 10.43
CA SER A 101 -5.48 37.52 9.53
C SER A 101 -5.47 37.26 8.02
N SER A 102 -5.82 36.10 7.54
CA SER A 102 -6.36 35.95 6.20
C SER A 102 -7.50 34.94 6.27
N GLN A 103 -8.71 35.44 6.02
CA GLN A 103 -9.90 34.61 5.83
C GLN A 103 -9.61 33.61 4.70
N SER A 104 -9.13 32.44 5.05
CA SER A 104 -9.06 31.31 4.13
C SER A 104 -10.49 30.97 3.72
N ARG A 105 -10.82 31.31 2.48
CA ARG A 105 -12.09 30.95 1.83
C ARG A 105 -12.10 29.44 1.50
N TYR A 106 -11.84 28.60 2.44
CA TYR A 106 -12.26 27.20 2.33
C TYR A 106 -13.74 27.18 2.70
N SER A 107 -14.56 27.36 1.68
CA SER A 107 -15.98 27.10 1.73
C SER A 107 -16.15 25.64 2.21
N LEU A 108 -16.53 25.49 3.47
CA LEU A 108 -17.18 24.27 3.93
C LEU A 108 -18.43 24.12 3.06
N VAL A 109 -18.36 23.28 2.04
CA VAL A 109 -19.52 22.96 1.23
C VAL A 109 -20.45 22.17 2.15
N LYS A 110 -21.40 22.89 2.78
CA LYS A 110 -22.50 22.26 3.50
C LYS A 110 -23.26 21.42 2.49
N ASP A 111 -23.31 20.12 2.72
CA ASP A 111 -24.18 19.25 1.92
C ASP A 111 -25.63 19.63 2.24
N THR A 112 -26.22 20.48 1.40
CA THR A 112 -27.58 20.97 1.57
C THR A 112 -28.64 19.94 1.14
N THR A 113 -28.23 18.73 0.77
CA THR A 113 -29.13 17.68 0.30
C THR A 113 -29.84 16.94 1.44
N MET A 114 -29.21 16.81 2.60
CA MET A 114 -29.81 16.14 3.76
C MET A 114 -29.82 17.07 5.00
N ALA A 115 -31.04 17.47 5.39
CA ALA A 115 -31.24 18.14 6.65
C ALA A 115 -31.27 17.12 7.80
N THR A 116 -30.37 17.24 8.76
CA THR A 116 -30.25 16.37 9.94
C THR A 116 -31.10 16.84 11.12
N GLY A 117 -31.44 18.12 11.14
CA GLY A 117 -32.22 18.73 12.22
C GLY A 117 -32.94 20.02 11.80
N VAL A 118 -33.64 20.59 12.77
CA VAL A 118 -34.34 21.87 12.63
C VAL A 118 -34.10 22.65 13.90
N ARG A 119 -33.50 23.86 13.81
CA ARG A 119 -33.26 24.78 14.93
C ARG A 119 -34.12 26.04 14.77
N GLU A 120 -34.16 26.85 15.79
CA GLU A 120 -34.81 28.19 15.71
C GLU A 120 -34.08 29.10 14.70
N TYR A 121 -34.86 29.92 14.02
CA TYR A 121 -34.33 30.86 13.06
C TYR A 121 -33.52 31.94 13.78
N ILE A 122 -32.35 32.24 13.25
CA ILE A 122 -31.50 33.34 13.71
C ILE A 122 -31.43 34.40 12.58
N PRO A 123 -31.58 35.71 12.86
CA PRO A 123 -31.42 36.74 11.85
C PRO A 123 -30.08 36.62 11.12
N GLY A 124 -30.12 36.47 9.79
CA GLY A 124 -28.97 36.18 8.93
C GLY A 124 -28.96 34.79 8.29
N ASP A 125 -29.85 33.90 8.71
CA ASP A 125 -30.01 32.60 8.05
C ASP A 125 -30.59 32.76 6.66
N ARG A 126 -30.17 31.91 5.71
CA ARG A 126 -30.65 31.94 4.33
C ARG A 126 -32.11 31.50 4.26
N PHE A 127 -32.94 32.28 3.56
CA PHE A 127 -34.34 31.96 3.37
C PHE A 127 -34.60 30.58 2.73
N SER A 128 -33.68 30.10 1.89
CA SER A 128 -33.76 28.75 1.28
C SER A 128 -33.65 27.62 2.30
N TRP A 129 -33.13 27.90 3.48
CA TRP A 129 -32.96 26.91 4.57
C TRP A 129 -34.13 26.90 5.54
N ILE A 130 -35.12 27.80 5.38
CA ILE A 130 -36.29 27.81 6.26
C ILE A 130 -37.11 26.53 6.07
N HIS A 131 -37.50 25.96 7.21
CA HIS A 131 -38.34 24.76 7.27
C HIS A 131 -39.84 25.18 7.21
N TRP A 132 -40.30 25.50 5.99
CA TRP A 132 -41.65 26.01 5.78
C TRP A 132 -42.76 25.11 6.31
N LYS A 133 -42.56 23.80 6.37
CA LYS A 133 -43.53 22.86 6.93
C LYS A 133 -43.72 23.08 8.44
N SER A 134 -42.69 23.45 9.18
CA SER A 134 -42.76 23.76 10.62
C SER A 134 -43.51 25.11 10.80
N PHE A 135 -43.16 26.09 9.99
CA PHE A 135 -43.86 27.40 10.02
C PHE A 135 -45.34 27.28 9.78
N ALA A 136 -45.75 26.50 8.79
CA ALA A 136 -47.19 26.29 8.48
C ALA A 136 -47.95 25.56 9.63
N LYS A 137 -47.26 24.77 10.45
CA LYS A 137 -47.85 24.02 11.53
C LYS A 137 -47.95 24.80 12.85
N ASN A 138 -46.87 25.53 13.19
CA ASN A 138 -46.71 26.10 14.52
C ASN A 138 -46.55 27.64 14.50
N GLY A 139 -46.49 28.30 13.32
CA GLY A 139 -46.23 29.73 13.18
C GLY A 139 -44.82 30.17 13.55
N GLU A 140 -43.92 29.26 13.90
CA GLU A 140 -42.56 29.57 14.31
C GLU A 140 -41.59 29.37 13.17
N LEU A 141 -40.74 30.39 12.92
CA LEU A 141 -39.68 30.29 11.93
C LEU A 141 -38.56 29.38 12.45
N ARG A 142 -38.31 28.29 11.72
CA ARG A 142 -37.24 27.36 12.01
C ARG A 142 -36.37 27.17 10.77
N THR A 143 -35.08 26.94 10.98
CA THR A 143 -34.08 26.75 9.94
C THR A 143 -33.62 25.28 9.95
N LYS A 144 -33.48 24.71 8.75
CA LYS A 144 -32.92 23.34 8.59
C LYS A 144 -31.44 23.34 9.01
N GLU A 145 -31.06 22.39 9.83
CA GLU A 145 -29.66 22.08 10.11
C GLU A 145 -29.15 21.03 9.14
N PHE A 146 -28.00 21.30 8.57
CA PHE A 146 -27.33 20.38 7.64
C PHE A 146 -26.09 19.84 8.33
N GLU A 147 -25.79 18.57 8.12
CA GLU A 147 -24.56 17.95 8.62
C GLU A 147 -23.36 18.48 7.83
N ASP A 148 -22.39 19.04 8.55
CA ASP A 148 -21.10 19.37 7.95
C ASP A 148 -20.33 18.08 7.74
N ARG A 149 -20.54 17.40 6.60
CA ARG A 149 -19.65 16.31 6.19
C ARG A 149 -18.28 16.91 5.89
N LYS A 150 -17.35 16.69 6.79
CA LYS A 150 -15.93 16.91 6.52
C LYS A 150 -15.52 15.83 5.51
N SER A 151 -15.65 16.11 4.22
CA SER A 151 -15.01 15.28 3.20
C SER A 151 -13.50 15.50 3.35
N GLN A 152 -12.83 14.53 3.94
CA GLN A 152 -11.37 14.53 4.01
C GLN A 152 -10.85 14.06 2.66
N ASN A 153 -10.89 14.95 1.68
CA ASN A 153 -10.29 14.70 0.37
C ASN A 153 -8.79 14.98 0.52
N MET A 154 -7.99 13.95 0.38
CA MET A 154 -6.56 14.05 0.49
C MET A 154 -5.90 13.79 -0.86
N PHE A 155 -4.89 14.58 -1.17
CA PHE A 155 -4.04 14.36 -2.33
C PHE A 155 -2.62 14.06 -1.88
N ILE A 156 -2.12 12.89 -2.25
CA ILE A 156 -0.76 12.45 -1.94
C ILE A 156 0.06 12.49 -3.22
N LEU A 157 1.14 13.23 -3.19
CA LEU A 157 2.14 13.29 -4.25
C LEU A 157 3.44 12.66 -3.73
N ILE A 158 3.97 11.68 -4.44
CA ILE A 158 5.31 11.17 -4.21
C ILE A 158 6.26 11.75 -5.24
N ASP A 159 7.29 12.42 -4.76
CA ASP A 159 8.48 12.75 -5.54
C ASP A 159 9.44 11.54 -5.50
N ARG A 160 9.92 11.12 -6.68
CA ARG A 160 10.81 9.97 -6.85
C ARG A 160 12.28 10.35 -6.80
N ALA A 161 12.63 11.57 -6.37
CA ALA A 161 14.01 11.97 -6.19
C ALA A 161 14.82 10.97 -5.35
N VAL A 162 16.08 10.74 -5.72
CA VAL A 162 16.97 9.83 -5.02
C VAL A 162 17.24 10.35 -3.61
N GLN A 163 16.65 9.71 -2.61
CA GLN A 163 16.82 10.05 -1.20
C GLN A 163 17.17 8.81 -0.39
N LYS A 164 17.97 8.99 0.67
CA LYS A 164 18.36 7.90 1.58
C LYS A 164 17.15 7.18 2.22
N ASN A 165 16.04 7.90 2.36
CA ASN A 165 14.84 7.43 3.04
C ASN A 165 13.70 7.03 2.08
N PHE A 166 14.01 6.81 0.80
CA PHE A 166 12.99 6.53 -0.22
C PHE A 166 12.06 5.36 0.15
N GLU A 167 12.63 4.24 0.62
CA GLU A 167 11.83 3.08 1.05
C GLU A 167 10.89 3.41 2.22
N GLN A 168 11.36 4.23 3.17
CA GLN A 168 10.52 4.67 4.30
C GLN A 168 9.37 5.57 3.82
N VAL A 169 9.61 6.42 2.83
CA VAL A 169 8.56 7.27 2.24
C VAL A 169 7.49 6.40 1.56
N ILE A 170 7.90 5.35 0.84
CA ILE A 170 6.98 4.40 0.21
C ILE A 170 6.15 3.67 1.26
N ASP A 171 6.79 3.13 2.32
CA ASP A 171 6.09 2.43 3.40
C ASP A 171 5.11 3.36 4.13
N TYR A 172 5.53 4.60 4.38
CA TYR A 172 4.69 5.61 5.01
C TYR A 172 3.49 5.98 4.15
N THR A 173 3.70 6.15 2.84
CA THR A 173 2.64 6.45 1.89
C THR A 173 1.61 5.33 1.82
N ALA A 174 2.06 4.08 1.70
CA ALA A 174 1.17 2.92 1.70
C ALA A 174 0.34 2.84 3.00
N SER A 175 0.99 3.06 4.14
CA SER A 175 0.35 3.06 5.47
C SER A 175 -0.69 4.16 5.60
N TYR A 176 -0.37 5.34 5.12
CA TYR A 176 -1.23 6.51 5.17
C TYR A 176 -2.48 6.36 4.31
N ILE A 177 -2.31 5.88 3.07
CA ILE A 177 -3.44 5.59 2.17
C ILE A 177 -4.35 4.53 2.80
N ASN A 178 -3.77 3.44 3.31
CA ASN A 178 -4.53 2.38 3.96
C ASN A 178 -5.38 2.88 5.14
N LYS A 179 -4.79 3.70 6.01
CA LYS A 179 -5.50 4.26 7.17
C LYS A 179 -6.63 5.18 6.75
N THR A 180 -6.40 6.03 5.74
CA THR A 180 -7.42 6.96 5.25
C THR A 180 -8.59 6.22 4.59
N VAL A 181 -8.30 5.21 3.76
CA VAL A 181 -9.32 4.36 3.13
C VAL A 181 -10.13 3.61 4.18
N LYS A 182 -9.49 3.02 5.19
CA LYS A 182 -10.19 2.37 6.32
C LYS A 182 -11.02 3.33 7.16
N GLY A 183 -10.62 4.60 7.22
CA GLY A 183 -11.38 5.68 7.87
C GLY A 183 -12.50 6.27 7.00
N ASN A 184 -12.85 5.65 5.87
CA ASN A 184 -13.82 6.17 4.89
C ASN A 184 -13.47 7.56 4.32
N GLY A 185 -12.18 7.91 4.31
CA GLY A 185 -11.68 9.11 3.63
C GLY A 185 -11.43 8.87 2.15
N ASP A 186 -11.44 9.94 1.36
CA ASP A 186 -11.13 9.93 -0.05
C ASP A 186 -9.66 10.32 -0.27
N VAL A 187 -8.89 9.46 -0.95
CA VAL A 187 -7.48 9.72 -1.25
C VAL A 187 -7.27 9.72 -2.75
N SER A 188 -6.58 10.74 -3.24
CA SER A 188 -6.03 10.76 -4.60
C SER A 188 -4.52 10.60 -4.51
N PHE A 189 -3.94 9.83 -5.41
CA PHE A 189 -2.52 9.51 -5.36
C PHE A 189 -1.85 9.77 -6.71
N LEU A 190 -0.70 10.45 -6.68
CA LEU A 190 0.14 10.70 -7.84
C LEU A 190 1.59 10.32 -7.53
N SER A 191 2.16 9.45 -8.35
CA SER A 191 3.60 9.18 -8.39
C SER A 191 4.21 9.96 -9.55
N ALA A 192 5.08 10.92 -9.24
CA ALA A 192 5.80 11.71 -10.23
C ALA A 192 7.13 11.04 -10.57
N GLY A 193 7.38 10.80 -11.87
CA GLY A 193 8.56 10.13 -12.41
C GLY A 193 8.33 9.85 -13.89
N ASP A 194 9.24 9.12 -14.55
CA ASP A 194 9.10 8.78 -15.98
C ASP A 194 7.82 8.00 -16.26
N ASP A 195 7.46 7.07 -15.37
CA ASP A 195 6.18 6.34 -15.39
C ASP A 195 5.18 7.01 -14.47
N ARG A 196 4.55 8.06 -14.94
CA ARG A 196 3.52 8.75 -14.16
C ARG A 196 2.34 7.84 -13.88
N TYR A 197 2.05 7.64 -12.60
CA TYR A 197 0.87 6.90 -12.17
C TYR A 197 -0.06 7.81 -11.38
N PHE A 198 -1.32 7.87 -11.80
CA PHE A 198 -2.34 8.68 -11.15
C PHE A 198 -3.56 7.83 -10.79
N ALA A 199 -3.89 7.80 -9.51
CA ALA A 199 -5.13 7.24 -8.98
C ALA A 199 -6.03 8.38 -8.52
N PRO A 200 -7.11 8.70 -9.25
CA PRO A 200 -7.90 9.90 -9.00
C PRO A 200 -8.66 9.85 -7.68
N ILE A 201 -9.21 8.70 -7.31
CA ILE A 201 -9.90 8.48 -6.04
C ILE A 201 -9.73 7.03 -5.61
N ILE A 202 -9.24 6.83 -4.40
CA ILE A 202 -9.06 5.54 -3.75
C ILE A 202 -10.04 5.48 -2.58
N LYS A 203 -11.04 4.60 -2.68
CA LYS A 203 -12.10 4.39 -1.66
C LYS A 203 -12.24 2.94 -1.25
N THR A 204 -11.74 2.02 -2.04
CA THR A 204 -11.92 0.58 -1.84
C THR A 204 -10.58 -0.14 -1.74
N ASP A 205 -10.59 -1.28 -1.04
CA ASP A 205 -9.38 -2.13 -0.92
C ASP A 205 -8.84 -2.55 -2.29
N LYS A 206 -9.70 -2.81 -3.28
CA LYS A 206 -9.26 -3.15 -4.64
C LYS A 206 -8.52 -2.00 -5.35
N GLN A 207 -8.93 -0.76 -5.10
CA GLN A 207 -8.23 0.41 -5.65
C GLN A 207 -6.91 0.62 -4.93
N PHE A 208 -6.88 0.42 -3.62
CA PHE A 208 -5.66 0.44 -2.83
C PHE A 208 -4.66 -0.63 -3.28
N GLU A 209 -5.13 -1.85 -3.54
CA GLU A 209 -4.28 -2.93 -4.05
C GLU A 209 -3.57 -2.57 -5.37
N LYS A 210 -4.27 -1.89 -6.29
CA LYS A 210 -3.64 -1.37 -7.53
C LYS A 210 -2.53 -0.36 -7.25
N VAL A 211 -2.73 0.50 -6.25
CA VAL A 211 -1.69 1.44 -5.82
C VAL A 211 -0.50 0.69 -5.21
N LEU A 212 -0.76 -0.32 -4.38
CA LEU A 212 0.29 -1.17 -3.82
C LEU A 212 1.08 -1.88 -4.92
N GLN A 213 0.41 -2.43 -5.95
CA GLN A 213 1.08 -3.04 -7.10
C GLN A 213 1.99 -2.04 -7.82
N HIS A 214 1.53 -0.81 -8.03
CA HIS A 214 2.39 0.23 -8.58
C HIS A 214 3.57 0.53 -7.65
N LEU A 215 3.32 0.69 -6.35
CA LEU A 215 4.38 0.97 -5.38
C LEU A 215 5.43 -0.14 -5.28
N VAL A 216 5.14 -1.39 -5.66
CA VAL A 216 6.12 -2.47 -5.75
C VAL A 216 7.20 -2.17 -6.79
N THR A 217 6.82 -1.64 -7.94
CA THR A 217 7.71 -1.40 -9.09
C THR A 217 8.42 -0.06 -9.06
N VAL A 218 7.91 0.89 -8.25
CA VAL A 218 8.47 2.25 -8.16
C VAL A 218 9.90 2.22 -7.64
N GLN A 219 10.82 2.79 -8.43
CA GLN A 219 12.23 2.99 -8.07
C GLN A 219 12.54 4.49 -7.97
N PRO A 220 13.57 4.87 -7.20
CA PRO A 220 14.03 6.24 -7.19
C PRO A 220 14.54 6.64 -8.58
N ASP A 221 14.20 7.84 -9.01
CA ASP A 221 14.55 8.38 -10.32
C ASP A 221 15.71 9.37 -10.20
N ALA A 222 16.81 9.10 -10.90
CA ALA A 222 18.03 9.91 -10.82
C ALA A 222 17.92 11.24 -11.61
N GLN A 223 16.87 11.43 -12.42
CA GLN A 223 16.78 12.62 -13.29
C GLN A 223 16.18 13.86 -12.60
N PHE A 224 15.60 13.70 -11.40
CA PHE A 224 14.93 14.78 -10.66
C PHE A 224 15.68 15.24 -9.40
N GLY A 225 16.97 14.98 -9.30
CA GLY A 225 17.84 15.42 -8.20
C GLY A 225 18.67 16.65 -8.55
#